data_900644e56060444719b43c6ae53e8c6b
#
_entry.id   900644e56060444719b43c6ae53e8c6b
#
_cell.length_a   1.000
_cell.length_b   1.000
_cell.length_c   1.000
_cell.angle_alpha   90.00
_cell.angle_beta   90.00
_cell.angle_gamma   90.00
#
_symmetry.space_group_name_H-M   'P 1'
#
loop_
_entity.id
_entity.type
_entity.pdbx_description
1 polymer ?
#
loop_
_entity_poly.entity_id
_entity_poly.type
_entity_poly.pdbx_seq_one_letter_code
_entity_poly.pdbx_strand_id
1 'polypeptide(L)'
;DDILTAPVLLDPNGNPVPQDDAEKAESHAKVAADLLLTLPGKPFLYYGEEIGMNGAKPDSSIRECMAWFENPFEGGMPKDGLANYDTVHYSLGGNASVEVQKDDPESMLSHYKEVIKTRKDIPALMNGDIDEYDLGTQELISYIRMTEDERVLVVINLTGEEQTQEIAADPNYGEFTQSVYQSATDETSSFDGQTLTLAPYSMMILK
;
A
#
# COMPACT_ATOMS: atom_id res chain seq x y z
N ASP A 1 -8.02 16.75 5.85
CA ASP A 1 -7.63 16.06 7.07
C ASP A 1 -8.36 14.72 7.27
N ASP A 2 -9.12 14.25 6.28
CA ASP A 2 -9.76 12.92 6.25
C ASP A 2 -8.82 11.86 5.66
N ILE A 3 -7.57 12.20 5.56
CA ILE A 3 -6.60 11.58 4.65
C ILE A 3 -5.91 10.37 5.26
N LEU A 4 -5.88 10.26 6.58
CA LEU A 4 -4.90 9.39 7.20
C LEU A 4 -5.46 8.06 7.69
N THR A 5 -6.75 7.87 7.66
CA THR A 5 -7.36 6.59 8.05
C THR A 5 -8.16 5.95 6.92
N ALA A 6 -8.27 6.60 5.80
CA ALA A 6 -8.80 6.01 4.59
C ALA A 6 -7.96 6.55 3.45
N PRO A 7 -6.85 5.88 3.12
CA PRO A 7 -6.14 6.26 1.91
C PRO A 7 -7.13 6.15 0.77
N VAL A 8 -7.71 7.30 0.46
CA VAL A 8 -8.34 7.54 -0.81
C VAL A 8 -9.54 6.70 -1.15
N LEU A 9 -10.55 6.82 -0.36
CA LEU A 9 -11.85 6.47 -0.89
C LEU A 9 -12.59 7.74 -1.31
N LEU A 10 -11.89 8.63 -1.98
CA LEU A 10 -12.51 9.75 -2.67
C LEU A 10 -12.56 9.43 -4.16
N ASP A 11 -13.72 9.59 -4.76
CA ASP A 11 -13.85 9.64 -6.21
C ASP A 11 -13.06 10.83 -6.78
N PRO A 12 -12.85 10.94 -8.09
CA PRO A 12 -12.15 12.07 -8.70
C PRO A 12 -12.78 13.45 -8.42
N ASN A 13 -13.99 13.49 -7.85
CA ASN A 13 -14.70 14.71 -7.46
C ASN A 13 -14.56 14.99 -5.95
N GLY A 14 -13.82 14.17 -5.22
CA GLY A 14 -13.61 14.32 -3.79
C GLY A 14 -14.74 13.76 -2.90
N ASN A 15 -15.63 12.93 -3.44
CA ASN A 15 -16.67 12.27 -2.66
C ASN A 15 -16.18 10.93 -2.12
N PRO A 16 -16.59 10.52 -0.91
CA PRO A 16 -16.31 9.18 -0.42
C PRO A 16 -16.81 8.11 -1.39
N VAL A 17 -15.95 7.16 -1.74
CA VAL A 17 -16.37 5.98 -2.51
C VAL A 17 -17.29 5.14 -1.62
N PRO A 18 -18.42 4.63 -2.15
CA PRO A 18 -19.33 3.78 -1.38
C PRO A 18 -18.62 2.54 -0.80
N GLN A 19 -19.01 2.13 0.40
CA GLN A 19 -18.45 0.96 1.10
C GLN A 19 -18.67 -0.38 0.38
N ASP A 20 -19.48 -0.41 -0.66
CA ASP A 20 -19.82 -1.61 -1.43
C ASP A 20 -18.62 -2.19 -2.22
N ASP A 21 -17.47 -1.47 -2.25
CA ASP A 21 -16.22 -1.90 -2.88
C ASP A 21 -15.10 -2.10 -1.83
N ALA A 22 -15.37 -2.81 -0.76
CA ALA A 22 -14.38 -3.03 0.31
C ALA A 22 -13.07 -3.66 -0.17
N GLU A 23 -13.14 -4.65 -1.07
CA GLU A 23 -11.96 -5.28 -1.67
C GLU A 23 -11.16 -4.30 -2.51
N LYS A 24 -11.83 -3.48 -3.29
CA LYS A 24 -11.21 -2.42 -4.08
C LYS A 24 -10.59 -1.34 -3.20
N ALA A 25 -11.25 -0.99 -2.11
CA ALA A 25 -10.74 -0.05 -1.13
C ALA A 25 -9.46 -0.57 -0.47
N GLU A 26 -9.41 -1.85 -0.11
CA GLU A 26 -8.21 -2.48 0.44
C GLU A 26 -7.07 -2.50 -0.60
N SER A 27 -7.36 -2.84 -1.85
CA SER A 27 -6.37 -2.82 -2.94
C SER A 27 -5.77 -1.43 -3.14
N HIS A 28 -6.60 -0.38 -3.12
CA HIS A 28 -6.12 1.00 -3.19
C HIS A 28 -5.27 1.38 -1.97
N ALA A 29 -5.63 0.92 -0.77
CA ALA A 29 -4.86 1.17 0.44
C ALA A 29 -3.49 0.48 0.40
N LYS A 30 -3.43 -0.75 -0.13
CA LYS A 30 -2.15 -1.47 -0.36
C LYS A 30 -1.25 -0.71 -1.34
N VAL A 31 -1.79 -0.26 -2.47
CA VAL A 31 -1.03 0.56 -3.44
C VAL A 31 -0.54 1.88 -2.83
N ALA A 32 -1.36 2.52 -1.99
CA ALA A 32 -0.95 3.74 -1.30
C ALA A 32 0.21 3.47 -0.31
N ALA A 33 0.20 2.34 0.39
CA ALA A 33 1.29 1.88 1.24
C ALA A 33 2.55 1.57 0.43
N ASP A 34 2.41 0.90 -0.71
CA ASP A 34 3.50 0.62 -1.65
C ASP A 34 4.19 1.91 -2.08
N LEU A 35 3.41 2.90 -2.51
CA LEU A 35 3.93 4.19 -2.92
C LEU A 35 4.62 4.93 -1.75
N LEU A 36 3.95 5.05 -0.60
CA LEU A 36 4.50 5.72 0.59
C LEU A 36 5.83 5.11 1.03
N LEU A 37 5.91 3.79 1.02
CA LEU A 37 7.07 3.06 1.55
C LEU A 37 8.20 2.90 0.53
N THR A 38 7.99 3.17 -0.75
CA THR A 38 9.03 3.12 -1.79
C THR A 38 9.54 4.49 -2.22
N LEU A 39 8.80 5.57 -1.95
CA LEU A 39 9.26 6.95 -2.16
C LEU A 39 10.42 7.34 -1.23
N PRO A 40 11.26 8.34 -1.61
CA PRO A 40 12.33 8.84 -0.77
C PRO A 40 11.81 9.55 0.49
N GLY A 41 12.68 9.64 1.48
CA GLY A 41 12.37 10.33 2.74
C GLY A 41 12.00 9.37 3.87
N LYS A 42 11.43 9.92 4.95
CA LYS A 42 10.99 9.16 6.12
C LYS A 42 9.48 9.00 6.05
N PRO A 43 8.97 7.79 5.81
CA PRO A 43 7.54 7.56 5.79
C PRO A 43 6.94 7.78 7.19
N PHE A 44 5.81 8.46 7.24
CA PHE A 44 5.00 8.63 8.44
C PHE A 44 3.75 7.80 8.30
N LEU A 45 3.60 6.82 9.18
CA LEU A 45 2.41 5.99 9.27
C LEU A 45 1.53 6.51 10.40
N TYR A 46 0.26 6.70 10.14
CA TYR A 46 -0.71 6.97 11.19
C TYR A 46 -1.26 5.66 11.72
N TYR A 47 -1.49 5.57 13.03
CA TYR A 47 -1.94 4.32 13.64
C TYR A 47 -3.27 3.87 13.03
N GLY A 48 -3.35 2.58 12.74
CA GLY A 48 -4.53 1.95 12.14
C GLY A 48 -4.48 1.87 10.61
N GLU A 49 -3.61 2.62 9.92
CA GLU A 49 -3.42 2.45 8.48
C GLU A 49 -2.99 1.03 8.15
N GLU A 50 -2.09 0.47 8.94
CA GLU A 50 -1.53 -0.87 8.78
C GLU A 50 -2.53 -2.01 8.92
N ILE A 51 -3.71 -1.73 9.45
CA ILE A 51 -4.82 -2.68 9.53
C ILE A 51 -6.06 -2.21 8.77
N GLY A 52 -5.92 -1.11 8.01
CA GLY A 52 -7.02 -0.57 7.21
C GLY A 52 -8.14 0.05 8.03
N MET A 53 -7.87 0.60 9.22
CA MET A 53 -8.88 1.37 9.96
C MET A 53 -9.36 2.54 9.13
N ASN A 54 -10.64 2.82 9.21
CA ASN A 54 -11.29 3.83 8.40
C ASN A 54 -12.23 4.65 9.27
N GLY A 55 -12.38 5.90 9.00
CA GLY A 55 -13.30 6.78 9.71
C GLY A 55 -13.68 8.00 8.87
N ALA A 56 -14.86 8.53 9.14
CA ALA A 56 -15.33 9.77 8.52
C ALA A 56 -15.49 10.86 9.60
N LYS A 57 -15.39 12.14 9.19
CA LYS A 57 -15.65 13.25 10.12
C LYS A 57 -17.01 13.11 10.83
N PRO A 58 -17.13 13.54 12.08
CA PRO A 58 -16.24 14.45 12.82
C PRO A 58 -14.98 13.80 13.36
N ASP A 59 -14.01 14.60 13.82
CA ASP A 59 -12.71 14.17 14.35
C ASP A 59 -12.79 13.04 15.39
N SER A 60 -13.84 12.99 16.18
CA SER A 60 -14.06 11.91 17.13
C SER A 60 -14.24 10.53 16.48
N SER A 61 -14.73 10.49 15.26
CA SER A 61 -14.96 9.25 14.51
C SER A 61 -13.76 8.81 13.66
N ILE A 62 -12.77 9.70 13.46
CA ILE A 62 -11.51 9.38 12.79
C ILE A 62 -10.34 9.19 13.77
N ARG A 63 -10.58 9.32 15.07
CA ARG A 63 -9.60 9.15 16.16
C ARG A 63 -10.04 8.04 17.09
N GLU A 64 -10.51 6.96 16.51
CA GLU A 64 -10.92 5.79 17.27
C GLU A 64 -9.71 5.08 17.89
N CYS A 65 -9.95 4.26 18.89
CA CYS A 65 -8.89 3.44 19.46
C CYS A 65 -8.41 2.40 18.44
N MET A 66 -7.11 2.09 18.49
CA MET A 66 -6.55 1.00 17.69
C MET A 66 -7.34 -0.29 17.89
N ALA A 67 -7.74 -0.92 16.81
CA ALA A 67 -8.49 -2.17 16.83
C ALA A 67 -7.55 -3.36 17.06
N TRP A 68 -7.26 -3.68 18.30
CA TRP A 68 -6.39 -4.79 18.67
C TRP A 68 -7.10 -6.14 18.57
N PHE A 69 -8.39 -6.21 18.88
CA PHE A 69 -9.17 -7.44 19.00
C PHE A 69 -10.38 -7.38 18.10
N GLU A 70 -10.84 -8.54 17.63
CA GLU A 70 -12.08 -8.68 16.85
C GLU A 70 -13.28 -8.16 17.63
N ASN A 71 -13.35 -8.46 18.92
CA ASN A 71 -14.29 -7.83 19.82
C ASN A 71 -13.65 -6.59 20.46
N PRO A 72 -14.09 -5.37 20.12
CA PRO A 72 -13.48 -4.13 20.61
C PRO A 72 -13.56 -3.97 22.12
N PHE A 73 -14.45 -4.72 22.78
CA PHE A 73 -14.68 -4.66 24.22
C PHE A 73 -13.82 -5.65 25.01
N GLU A 74 -13.04 -6.48 24.31
CA GLU A 74 -12.06 -7.36 24.92
C GLU A 74 -10.70 -6.67 25.04
N GLY A 75 -9.80 -7.25 25.80
CA GLY A 75 -8.43 -6.78 25.92
C GLY A 75 -8.23 -5.49 26.70
N GLY A 76 -9.24 -5.05 27.47
CA GLY A 76 -9.09 -3.88 28.36
C GLY A 76 -9.19 -2.53 27.66
N MET A 77 -9.76 -2.47 26.47
CA MET A 77 -10.09 -1.18 25.85
C MET A 77 -11.07 -0.41 26.76
N PRO A 78 -10.76 0.86 27.10
CA PRO A 78 -11.56 1.62 28.03
C PRO A 78 -12.95 1.91 27.45
N LYS A 79 -13.98 1.55 28.18
CA LYS A 79 -15.37 1.86 27.82
C LYS A 79 -15.73 3.30 28.10
N ASP A 80 -15.09 3.87 29.12
CA ASP A 80 -15.39 5.21 29.61
C ASP A 80 -14.45 6.23 28.98
N GLY A 81 -15.02 7.32 28.48
CA GLY A 81 -14.27 8.46 27.96
C GLY A 81 -14.00 8.48 26.46
N LEU A 82 -14.48 7.50 25.72
CA LEU A 82 -14.47 7.56 24.26
C LEU A 82 -15.77 8.20 23.76
N ALA A 83 -15.64 9.27 23.01
CA ALA A 83 -16.77 10.08 22.57
C ALA A 83 -17.77 9.31 21.66
N ASN A 84 -17.34 8.22 21.03
CA ASN A 84 -18.11 7.42 20.06
C ASN A 84 -17.96 5.94 20.28
N TYR A 85 -17.96 5.52 21.52
CA TYR A 85 -17.78 4.13 21.90
C TYR A 85 -18.79 3.16 21.25
N ASP A 86 -20.03 3.62 21.04
CA ASP A 86 -21.10 2.83 20.41
C ASP A 86 -20.99 2.77 18.88
N THR A 87 -20.03 3.47 18.29
CA THR A 87 -19.85 3.60 16.84
C THR A 87 -18.41 3.32 16.42
N VAL A 88 -17.80 2.29 17.02
CA VAL A 88 -16.49 1.84 16.52
C VAL A 88 -16.69 1.30 15.11
N HIS A 89 -16.32 2.10 14.15
CA HIS A 89 -16.40 1.76 12.74
C HIS A 89 -15.14 0.98 12.37
N TYR A 90 -15.20 -0.33 12.58
CA TYR A 90 -14.23 -1.22 11.96
C TYR A 90 -14.44 -1.16 10.47
N SER A 91 -13.48 -0.62 9.82
CA SER A 91 -13.46 -0.35 8.43
C SER A 91 -13.30 -1.57 7.56
N LEU A 92 -13.18 -1.36 6.30
CA LEU A 92 -12.88 -2.26 5.20
C LEU A 92 -13.26 -3.73 5.47
N GLY A 93 -14.56 -4.06 5.33
CA GLY A 93 -15.04 -5.43 5.37
C GLY A 93 -15.19 -6.08 6.76
N GLY A 94 -15.04 -5.33 7.85
CA GLY A 94 -15.21 -5.85 9.21
C GLY A 94 -14.02 -6.64 9.77
N ASN A 95 -12.91 -6.70 9.03
CA ASN A 95 -11.71 -7.46 9.39
C ASN A 95 -10.55 -6.59 9.88
N ALA A 96 -10.80 -5.37 10.30
CA ALA A 96 -9.76 -4.40 10.64
C ALA A 96 -9.29 -4.52 12.09
N SER A 97 -8.91 -5.70 12.54
CA SER A 97 -8.23 -5.83 13.82
C SER A 97 -6.89 -6.54 13.69
N VAL A 98 -5.96 -6.19 14.58
CA VAL A 98 -4.65 -6.89 14.62
C VAL A 98 -4.83 -8.38 14.84
N GLU A 99 -5.78 -8.76 15.71
CA GLU A 99 -6.05 -10.17 16.05
C GLU A 99 -6.45 -11.00 14.83
N VAL A 100 -7.31 -10.46 13.98
CA VAL A 100 -7.78 -11.14 12.76
C VAL A 100 -6.68 -11.17 11.70
N GLN A 101 -5.94 -10.07 11.54
CA GLN A 101 -5.00 -9.90 10.44
C GLN A 101 -3.59 -10.47 10.69
N LYS A 102 -3.20 -10.67 11.96
CA LYS A 102 -1.79 -10.99 12.31
C LYS A 102 -1.25 -12.27 11.69
N ASP A 103 -2.12 -13.23 11.43
CA ASP A 103 -1.78 -14.57 10.90
C ASP A 103 -2.31 -14.78 9.47
N ASP A 104 -2.92 -13.76 8.87
CA ASP A 104 -3.42 -13.77 7.50
C ASP A 104 -2.37 -13.15 6.56
N PRO A 105 -1.76 -13.94 5.64
CA PRO A 105 -0.75 -13.45 4.71
C PRO A 105 -1.29 -12.42 3.70
N GLU A 106 -2.58 -12.45 3.39
CA GLU A 106 -3.22 -11.53 2.43
C GLU A 106 -3.68 -10.22 3.09
N SER A 107 -3.60 -10.13 4.41
CA SER A 107 -4.09 -8.97 5.15
C SER A 107 -3.29 -7.70 4.88
N MET A 108 -3.92 -6.56 5.13
CA MET A 108 -3.27 -5.24 5.11
C MET A 108 -2.06 -5.18 6.02
N LEU A 109 -2.15 -5.78 7.22
CA LEU A 109 -1.05 -5.84 8.19
C LEU A 109 0.16 -6.62 7.66
N SER A 110 -0.08 -7.74 7.00
CA SER A 110 0.98 -8.54 6.38
C SER A 110 1.62 -7.80 5.22
N HIS A 111 0.82 -7.14 4.38
CA HIS A 111 1.29 -6.28 3.31
C HIS A 111 2.23 -5.18 3.83
N TYR A 112 1.82 -4.42 4.85
CA TYR A 112 2.68 -3.39 5.46
C TYR A 112 3.99 -3.96 6.01
N LYS A 113 3.95 -5.12 6.68
CA LYS A 113 5.16 -5.78 7.19
C LYS A 113 6.13 -6.13 6.06
N GLU A 114 5.62 -6.65 4.95
CA GLU A 114 6.45 -7.05 3.81
C GLU A 114 7.05 -5.85 3.09
N VAL A 115 6.28 -4.81 2.82
CA VAL A 115 6.81 -3.61 2.16
C VAL A 115 7.82 -2.88 3.04
N ILE A 116 7.57 -2.79 4.36
CA ILE A 116 8.54 -2.23 5.31
C ILE A 116 9.83 -3.06 5.34
N LYS A 117 9.71 -4.39 5.32
CA LYS A 117 10.87 -5.28 5.24
C LYS A 117 11.63 -5.05 3.94
N THR A 118 10.94 -5.05 2.81
CA THR A 118 11.52 -4.80 1.48
C THR A 118 12.26 -3.46 1.44
N ARG A 119 11.65 -2.39 1.98
CA ARG A 119 12.32 -1.10 2.10
C ARG A 119 13.62 -1.17 2.89
N LYS A 120 13.67 -1.95 3.98
CA LYS A 120 14.87 -2.10 4.82
C LYS A 120 15.94 -2.97 4.15
N ASP A 121 15.53 -3.95 3.37
CA ASP A 121 16.43 -4.90 2.72
C ASP A 121 17.06 -4.34 1.44
N ILE A 122 16.47 -3.30 0.83
CA ILE A 122 16.94 -2.66 -0.39
C ILE A 122 17.54 -1.27 -0.04
N PRO A 123 18.88 -1.11 -0.02
CA PRO A 123 19.54 0.15 0.31
C PRO A 123 19.06 1.34 -0.54
N ALA A 124 18.78 1.11 -1.83
CA ALA A 124 18.25 2.12 -2.71
C ALA A 124 16.90 2.68 -2.27
N LEU A 125 16.02 1.88 -1.67
CA LEU A 125 14.75 2.35 -1.11
C LEU A 125 14.93 3.10 0.20
N MET A 126 15.90 2.67 1.03
CA MET A 126 16.13 3.28 2.35
C MET A 126 16.76 4.66 2.25
N ASN A 127 17.81 4.79 1.45
CA ASN A 127 18.70 5.94 1.48
C ASN A 127 18.96 6.53 0.10
N GLY A 128 18.44 5.91 -0.97
CA GLY A 128 18.70 6.31 -2.34
C GLY A 128 17.93 7.55 -2.77
N ASP A 129 18.44 8.18 -3.79
CA ASP A 129 17.75 9.22 -4.53
C ASP A 129 16.66 8.63 -5.42
N ILE A 130 15.83 9.49 -5.98
CA ILE A 130 14.78 9.14 -6.93
C ILE A 130 15.07 9.81 -8.28
N ASP A 131 14.81 9.08 -9.35
CA ASP A 131 14.85 9.64 -10.70
C ASP A 131 13.65 9.13 -11.50
N GLU A 132 13.27 9.90 -12.50
CA GLU A 132 12.15 9.58 -13.38
C GLU A 132 12.50 8.39 -14.29
N TYR A 133 11.55 7.50 -14.49
CA TYR A 133 11.63 6.45 -15.50
C TYR A 133 10.30 6.39 -16.25
N ASP A 134 10.28 6.90 -17.48
CA ASP A 134 9.07 7.00 -18.29
C ASP A 134 8.82 5.72 -19.09
N LEU A 135 7.76 5.03 -18.77
CA LEU A 135 7.28 3.85 -19.52
C LEU A 135 6.38 4.22 -20.72
N GLY A 136 6.09 5.50 -20.92
CA GLY A 136 5.26 5.97 -22.03
C GLY A 136 3.76 5.68 -21.85
N THR A 137 3.32 5.37 -20.64
CA THR A 137 1.92 5.10 -20.30
C THR A 137 1.50 5.90 -19.07
N GLN A 138 0.18 6.12 -18.90
CA GLN A 138 -0.39 6.78 -17.72
C GLN A 138 -1.01 5.81 -16.72
N GLU A 139 -1.11 4.54 -17.08
CA GLU A 139 -1.68 3.48 -16.27
C GLU A 139 -0.72 2.97 -15.20
N LEU A 140 0.60 3.18 -15.44
CA LEU A 140 1.66 2.78 -14.54
C LEU A 140 2.39 3.99 -13.97
N ILE A 141 2.68 3.95 -12.66
CA ILE A 141 3.71 4.81 -12.07
C ILE A 141 5.04 4.06 -12.11
N SER A 142 6.11 4.72 -12.54
CA SER A 142 7.43 4.14 -12.55
C SER A 142 8.50 5.16 -12.18
N TYR A 143 9.50 4.72 -11.44
CA TYR A 143 10.65 5.53 -11.05
C TYR A 143 11.83 4.67 -10.61
N ILE A 144 13.00 5.23 -10.75
CA ILE A 144 14.25 4.65 -10.24
C ILE A 144 14.47 5.10 -8.79
N ARG A 145 14.87 4.15 -7.95
CA ARG A 145 15.51 4.43 -6.66
C ARG A 145 16.96 3.96 -6.75
N MET A 146 17.90 4.81 -6.38
CA MET A 146 19.32 4.48 -6.55
C MET A 146 20.22 5.06 -5.47
N THR A 147 21.29 4.32 -5.18
CA THR A 147 22.48 4.74 -4.47
C THR A 147 23.68 4.68 -5.43
N GLU A 148 24.90 4.92 -4.95
CA GLU A 148 26.11 4.72 -5.75
C GLU A 148 26.31 3.25 -6.19
N ASP A 149 25.86 2.31 -5.36
CA ASP A 149 26.12 0.86 -5.52
C ASP A 149 24.91 0.06 -6.03
N GLU A 150 23.72 0.61 -5.95
CA GLU A 150 22.50 -0.13 -6.24
C GLU A 150 21.45 0.76 -6.91
N ARG A 151 20.73 0.18 -7.85
CA ARG A 151 19.53 0.78 -8.41
C ARG A 151 18.40 -0.25 -8.49
N VAL A 152 17.20 0.22 -8.35
CA VAL A 152 15.98 -0.56 -8.57
C VAL A 152 14.95 0.27 -9.32
N LEU A 153 14.19 -0.37 -10.18
CA LEU A 153 13.02 0.21 -10.83
C LEU A 153 11.77 -0.21 -10.07
N VAL A 154 11.02 0.74 -9.58
CA VAL A 154 9.70 0.53 -8.98
C VAL A 154 8.65 0.79 -10.04
N VAL A 155 7.74 -0.17 -10.24
CA VAL A 155 6.60 -0.04 -11.16
C VAL A 155 5.32 -0.38 -10.42
N ILE A 156 4.32 0.49 -10.50
CA ILE A 156 3.05 0.38 -9.77
C ILE A 156 1.90 0.51 -10.77
N ASN A 157 1.02 -0.48 -10.77
CA ASN A 157 -0.24 -0.43 -11.51
C ASN A 157 -1.32 0.21 -10.63
N LEU A 158 -1.82 1.38 -11.06
CA LEU A 158 -2.89 2.11 -10.36
C LEU A 158 -4.29 1.75 -10.85
N THR A 159 -4.39 0.87 -11.82
CA THR A 159 -5.66 0.57 -12.49
C THR A 159 -6.27 -0.74 -11.98
N GLY A 160 -7.56 -0.90 -12.18
CA GLY A 160 -8.29 -2.14 -11.92
C GLY A 160 -8.15 -3.19 -13.03
N GLU A 161 -7.20 -3.01 -13.95
CA GLU A 161 -6.95 -3.92 -15.08
C GLU A 161 -5.50 -4.38 -15.05
N GLU A 162 -5.24 -5.59 -15.54
CA GLU A 162 -3.88 -6.08 -15.74
C GLU A 162 -3.14 -5.18 -16.74
N GLN A 163 -1.88 -4.88 -16.44
CA GLN A 163 -1.03 -4.08 -17.31
C GLN A 163 0.18 -4.88 -17.74
N THR A 164 0.51 -4.82 -19.02
CA THR A 164 1.72 -5.46 -19.57
C THR A 164 2.59 -4.40 -20.25
N GLN A 165 3.87 -4.38 -19.90
CA GLN A 165 4.83 -3.39 -20.39
C GLN A 165 6.17 -4.03 -20.72
N GLU A 166 6.78 -3.65 -21.84
CA GLU A 166 8.17 -3.97 -22.13
C GLU A 166 9.12 -3.07 -21.33
N ILE A 167 10.08 -3.68 -20.65
CA ILE A 167 11.14 -2.99 -19.91
C ILE A 167 12.43 -3.13 -20.74
N ALA A 168 12.67 -2.15 -21.57
CA ALA A 168 13.89 -2.11 -22.40
C ALA A 168 15.11 -1.71 -21.57
N ALA A 169 16.28 -2.07 -22.07
CA ALA A 169 17.55 -1.54 -21.52
C ALA A 169 17.59 -0.02 -21.65
N ASP A 170 17.84 0.66 -20.54
CA ASP A 170 17.94 2.10 -20.50
C ASP A 170 19.40 2.56 -20.61
N PRO A 171 19.72 3.59 -21.41
CA PRO A 171 21.09 4.07 -21.56
C PRO A 171 21.74 4.56 -20.26
N ASN A 172 20.95 5.05 -19.30
CA ASN A 172 21.44 5.58 -18.02
C ASN A 172 21.43 4.52 -16.91
N TYR A 173 20.43 3.62 -16.95
CA TYR A 173 20.19 2.67 -15.87
C TYR A 173 20.51 1.21 -16.24
N GLY A 174 20.78 0.92 -17.53
CA GLY A 174 21.08 -0.42 -18.02
C GLY A 174 19.86 -1.33 -18.05
N GLU A 175 20.08 -2.62 -17.86
CA GLU A 175 19.05 -3.65 -17.89
C GLU A 175 18.55 -3.98 -16.49
N PHE A 176 17.25 -4.27 -16.37
CA PHE A 176 16.63 -4.92 -15.22
C PHE A 176 16.35 -6.37 -15.61
N THR A 177 16.79 -7.32 -14.80
CA THR A 177 16.81 -8.74 -15.19
C THR A 177 16.00 -9.64 -14.29
N GLN A 178 15.59 -9.14 -13.12
CA GLN A 178 14.84 -9.92 -12.16
C GLN A 178 13.90 -9.05 -11.29
N SER A 179 12.81 -9.66 -10.88
CA SER A 179 11.98 -9.11 -9.81
C SER A 179 12.60 -9.42 -8.45
N VAL A 180 12.66 -8.43 -7.57
CA VAL A 180 13.13 -8.58 -6.18
C VAL A 180 12.00 -8.41 -5.17
N TYR A 181 10.87 -7.91 -5.60
CA TYR A 181 9.63 -7.82 -4.82
C TYR A 181 8.42 -7.69 -5.74
N GLN A 182 7.31 -8.28 -5.34
CA GLN A 182 5.98 -8.04 -5.91
C GLN A 182 4.94 -8.01 -4.80
N SER A 183 4.00 -7.07 -4.88
CA SER A 183 2.96 -6.90 -3.85
C SER A 183 1.73 -7.78 -4.10
N ALA A 184 1.51 -8.22 -5.34
CA ALA A 184 0.45 -9.18 -5.64
C ALA A 184 0.91 -10.59 -5.27
N THR A 185 0.05 -11.30 -4.56
CA THR A 185 0.27 -12.70 -4.15
C THR A 185 -0.24 -13.69 -5.19
N ASP A 186 -1.04 -13.22 -6.14
CA ASP A 186 -1.51 -14.04 -7.26
C ASP A 186 -0.41 -14.28 -8.31
N GLU A 187 -0.59 -15.34 -9.09
CA GLU A 187 0.35 -15.72 -10.14
C GLU A 187 0.27 -14.81 -11.40
N THR A 188 -0.55 -13.76 -11.37
CA THR A 188 -0.76 -12.89 -12.54
C THR A 188 0.37 -11.88 -12.73
N SER A 189 1.02 -11.43 -11.66
CA SER A 189 2.18 -10.55 -11.77
C SER A 189 3.44 -11.34 -12.09
N SER A 190 4.18 -10.95 -13.13
CA SER A 190 5.39 -11.64 -13.58
C SER A 190 6.36 -10.70 -14.27
N PHE A 191 7.64 -11.08 -14.26
CA PHE A 191 8.70 -10.44 -15.05
C PHE A 191 9.65 -11.51 -15.59
N ASP A 192 9.85 -11.55 -16.89
CA ASP A 192 10.71 -12.54 -17.56
C ASP A 192 12.10 -12.00 -17.94
N GLY A 193 12.44 -10.79 -17.49
CA GLY A 193 13.67 -10.08 -17.85
C GLY A 193 13.50 -9.09 -19.00
N GLN A 194 12.32 -9.04 -19.61
CA GLN A 194 11.98 -8.12 -20.68
C GLN A 194 10.54 -7.61 -20.57
N THR A 195 9.60 -8.52 -20.36
CA THR A 195 8.18 -8.21 -20.27
C THR A 195 7.74 -8.23 -18.81
N LEU A 196 7.19 -7.12 -18.33
CA LEU A 196 6.55 -6.97 -17.05
C LEU A 196 5.04 -7.12 -17.23
N THR A 197 4.42 -7.99 -16.45
CA THR A 197 2.96 -8.04 -16.27
C THR A 197 2.63 -7.74 -14.82
N LEU A 198 1.72 -6.83 -14.57
CA LEU A 198 1.24 -6.44 -13.24
C LEU A 198 -0.26 -6.67 -13.12
N ALA A 199 -0.65 -7.38 -12.08
CA ALA A 199 -2.03 -7.50 -11.64
C ALA A 199 -2.64 -6.12 -11.36
N PRO A 200 -3.98 -6.00 -11.31
CA PRO A 200 -4.66 -4.79 -10.86
C PRO A 200 -4.13 -4.35 -9.48
N TYR A 201 -3.92 -3.05 -9.31
CA TYR A 201 -3.52 -2.45 -8.03
C TYR A 201 -2.33 -3.13 -7.36
N SER A 202 -1.26 -3.36 -8.11
CA SER A 202 -0.08 -4.05 -7.63
C SER A 202 1.21 -3.32 -7.94
N MET A 203 2.28 -3.71 -7.27
CA MET A 203 3.63 -3.17 -7.45
C MET A 203 4.63 -4.30 -7.71
N MET A 204 5.64 -4.00 -8.53
CA MET A 204 6.84 -4.82 -8.66
C MET A 204 8.09 -3.95 -8.57
N ILE A 205 9.14 -4.49 -7.96
CA ILE A 205 10.47 -3.88 -7.90
C ILE A 205 11.43 -4.75 -8.67
N LEU A 206 12.08 -4.15 -9.67
CA LEU A 206 13.02 -4.82 -10.57
C LEU A 206 14.46 -4.39 -10.26
N LYS A 207 15.40 -5.33 -10.48
CA LYS A 207 16.84 -5.11 -10.33
C LYS A 207 17.62 -5.65 -11.51
#